data_7ba99d4edd41b13799980bdb6731988f
#
_entry.id   7ba99d4edd41b13799980bdb6731988f
#
_cell.length_a   1.000
_cell.length_b   1.000
_cell.length_c   1.000
_cell.angle_alpha   90.00
_cell.angle_beta   90.00
_cell.angle_gamma   90.00
#
_symmetry.space_group_name_H-M   'P 1'
#
loop_
_entity.id
_entity.type
_entity.pdbx_description
1 polymer ?
#
loop_
_entity_poly.entity_id
_entity_poly.type
_entity_poly.pdbx_seq_one_letter_code
_entity_poly.pdbx_strand_id
1 'polypeptide(L)'
;MGPTLSSEHHLSKPYEDKPKRLDKGTLFLIDWDDTLMCTSFITLKTQPLTEKEQNLILNLGNIVSVFLSHCLEYGKVIILTNSSENWVKSTSVDYLGITDLIDKNIKIISTRDNYLKKGIDKKYWKELALEEIFNKYQNKIENLICANDSEKDINIFKKFMCKNKGINISTIKFKRKPNIMTLIKEIKYLITHINIIIGTNKNYYLLKETKEKNEDDFNFHFGNLFDYIFSD
;
A
#
# COMPACT_ATOMS: atom_id res chain seq x y z
N MET A 1 -57.15 -29.49 12.22
CA MET A 1 -56.49 -29.02 11.01
C MET A 1 -55.97 -27.62 11.31
N GLY A 2 -54.71 -27.52 11.59
CA GLY A 2 -54.03 -26.24 11.86
C GLY A 2 -53.09 -25.91 10.71
N PRO A 3 -52.90 -24.63 10.34
CA PRO A 3 -52.07 -24.29 9.22
C PRO A 3 -50.60 -24.31 9.59
N THR A 4 -49.79 -24.97 8.80
CA THR A 4 -48.35 -24.98 8.83
C THR A 4 -47.81 -23.64 8.28
N LEU A 5 -47.13 -22.86 9.12
CA LEU A 5 -46.34 -21.71 8.69
C LEU A 5 -44.95 -22.16 8.23
N SER A 6 -44.73 -22.14 6.93
CA SER A 6 -43.41 -22.23 6.33
C SER A 6 -42.76 -20.86 6.33
N SER A 7 -41.78 -20.64 7.22
CA SER A 7 -40.90 -19.46 7.19
C SER A 7 -39.77 -19.71 6.21
N GLU A 8 -39.90 -19.22 4.99
CA GLU A 8 -38.76 -19.07 4.06
C GLU A 8 -37.88 -17.94 4.51
N HIS A 9 -36.73 -18.28 5.09
CA HIS A 9 -35.64 -17.36 5.28
C HIS A 9 -35.06 -17.01 3.92
N HIS A 10 -35.37 -15.81 3.42
CA HIS A 10 -34.63 -15.16 2.35
C HIS A 10 -33.23 -14.82 2.84
N LEU A 11 -32.28 -15.71 2.57
CA LEU A 11 -30.87 -15.38 2.60
C LEU A 11 -30.60 -14.35 1.49
N SER A 12 -30.42 -13.09 1.87
CA SER A 12 -29.94 -12.06 0.97
C SER A 12 -28.56 -12.48 0.43
N LYS A 13 -28.48 -12.63 -0.89
CA LYS A 13 -27.21 -12.88 -1.58
C LYS A 13 -26.20 -11.78 -1.21
N PRO A 14 -24.92 -12.12 -0.95
CA PRO A 14 -23.91 -11.09 -0.75
C PRO A 14 -23.78 -10.26 -2.03
N TYR A 15 -23.71 -8.96 -1.85
CA TYR A 15 -23.60 -7.93 -2.87
C TYR A 15 -22.29 -8.11 -3.63
N GLU A 16 -22.34 -8.81 -4.78
CA GLU A 16 -21.22 -8.89 -5.71
C GLU A 16 -21.24 -7.64 -6.62
N ASP A 17 -20.83 -6.50 -6.10
CA ASP A 17 -20.37 -5.40 -6.95
C ASP A 17 -19.00 -5.76 -7.53
N LYS A 18 -19.00 -6.41 -8.69
CA LYS A 18 -17.78 -6.46 -9.50
C LYS A 18 -17.36 -5.01 -9.80
N PRO A 19 -16.11 -4.63 -9.49
CA PRO A 19 -15.66 -3.29 -9.74
C PRO A 19 -15.87 -2.95 -11.22
N LYS A 20 -16.53 -1.82 -11.49
CA LYS A 20 -16.66 -1.27 -12.84
C LYS A 20 -15.23 -1.14 -13.40
N ARG A 21 -14.91 -1.85 -14.47
CA ARG A 21 -13.66 -1.71 -15.19
C ARG A 21 -13.60 -0.26 -15.68
N LEU A 22 -12.77 0.54 -15.05
CA LEU A 22 -12.56 1.93 -15.44
C LEU A 22 -11.90 1.95 -16.83
N ASP A 23 -12.37 2.78 -17.75
CA ASP A 23 -11.79 2.92 -19.09
C ASP A 23 -10.32 3.38 -19.04
N LYS A 24 -9.94 4.06 -17.95
CA LYS A 24 -8.57 4.36 -17.58
C LYS A 24 -8.24 3.71 -16.25
N GLY A 25 -7.06 3.10 -16.17
CA GLY A 25 -6.67 2.28 -15.03
C GLY A 25 -6.18 3.06 -13.83
N THR A 26 -5.98 2.34 -12.73
CA THR A 26 -5.30 2.82 -11.53
C THR A 26 -3.82 2.43 -11.58
N LEU A 27 -2.95 3.34 -11.17
CA LEU A 27 -1.53 3.07 -10.94
C LEU A 27 -1.24 3.11 -9.44
N PHE A 28 -0.70 2.02 -8.91
CA PHE A 28 -0.23 1.94 -7.54
C PHE A 28 1.30 2.09 -7.52
N LEU A 29 1.80 3.06 -6.75
CA LEU A 29 3.20 3.21 -6.40
C LEU A 29 3.36 2.89 -4.93
N ILE A 30 3.93 1.73 -4.62
CA ILE A 30 4.02 1.21 -3.26
C ILE A 30 5.49 1.10 -2.88
N ASP A 31 5.88 1.65 -1.73
CA ASP A 31 7.22 1.46 -1.20
C ASP A 31 7.40 0.03 -0.67
N TRP A 32 8.64 -0.39 -0.50
CA TRP A 32 8.99 -1.72 0.02
C TRP A 32 9.26 -1.69 1.52
N ASP A 33 10.30 -0.97 1.90
CA ASP A 33 10.79 -0.96 3.28
C ASP A 33 9.78 -0.30 4.23
N ASP A 34 9.45 -1.00 5.31
CA ASP A 34 8.47 -0.57 6.33
C ASP A 34 7.06 -0.25 5.78
N THR A 35 6.76 -0.70 4.54
CA THR A 35 5.47 -0.54 3.88
C THR A 35 4.88 -1.89 3.44
N LEU A 36 5.64 -2.74 2.75
CA LEU A 36 5.29 -4.13 2.44
C LEU A 36 6.14 -5.12 3.23
N MET A 37 7.37 -4.74 3.56
CA MET A 37 8.34 -5.53 4.31
C MET A 37 8.71 -4.81 5.61
N CYS A 38 8.68 -5.51 6.74
CA CYS A 38 9.04 -4.96 8.05
C CYS A 38 10.57 -4.83 8.21
N THR A 39 11.21 -4.10 7.30
CA THR A 39 12.67 -3.99 7.17
C THR A 39 13.32 -3.49 8.43
N SER A 40 12.81 -2.41 9.04
CA SER A 40 13.37 -1.87 10.28
C SER A 40 13.31 -2.89 11.43
N PHE A 41 12.23 -3.68 11.54
CA PHE A 41 12.13 -4.72 12.56
C PHE A 41 13.24 -5.75 12.40
N ILE A 42 13.48 -6.23 11.18
CA ILE A 42 14.46 -7.27 10.91
C ILE A 42 15.89 -6.75 11.04
N THR A 43 16.19 -5.57 10.49
CA THR A 43 17.54 -5.01 10.44
C THR A 43 18.04 -4.46 11.78
N LEU A 44 17.15 -4.03 12.66
CA LEU A 44 17.49 -3.52 13.99
C LEU A 44 17.62 -4.63 15.03
N LYS A 45 17.24 -5.86 14.68
CA LYS A 45 17.29 -6.99 15.60
C LYS A 45 18.74 -7.51 15.73
N THR A 46 19.18 -7.67 16.97
CA THR A 46 20.54 -8.17 17.30
C THR A 46 20.62 -9.70 17.44
N GLN A 47 19.48 -10.33 17.65
CA GLN A 47 19.35 -11.79 17.79
C GLN A 47 18.62 -12.38 16.57
N PRO A 48 18.86 -13.65 16.23
CA PRO A 48 18.09 -14.33 15.19
C PRO A 48 16.57 -14.23 15.45
N LEU A 49 15.80 -14.32 14.38
CA LEU A 49 14.34 -14.37 14.48
C LEU A 49 13.92 -15.64 15.21
N THR A 50 13.04 -15.48 16.20
CA THR A 50 12.40 -16.62 16.86
C THR A 50 11.44 -17.31 15.89
N GLU A 51 11.10 -18.58 16.14
CA GLU A 51 10.11 -19.32 15.34
C GLU A 51 8.77 -18.56 15.25
N LYS A 52 8.32 -17.98 16.34
CA LYS A 52 7.09 -17.16 16.36
C LYS A 52 7.20 -15.95 15.41
N GLU A 53 8.32 -15.28 15.37
CA GLU A 53 8.54 -14.12 14.49
C GLU A 53 8.66 -14.56 13.02
N GLN A 54 9.31 -15.69 12.76
CA GLN A 54 9.37 -16.27 11.41
C GLN A 54 7.95 -16.59 10.89
N ASN A 55 7.12 -17.23 11.71
CA ASN A 55 5.74 -17.53 11.38
C ASN A 55 4.90 -16.24 11.13
N LEU A 56 5.13 -15.18 11.91
CA LEU A 56 4.48 -13.88 11.69
C LEU A 56 4.93 -13.24 10.38
N ILE A 57 6.20 -13.35 10.00
CA ILE A 57 6.71 -12.82 8.74
C ILE A 57 6.15 -13.60 7.54
N LEU A 58 6.04 -14.91 7.64
CA LEU A 58 5.38 -15.72 6.61
C LEU A 58 3.89 -15.34 6.47
N ASN A 59 3.20 -15.12 7.59
CA ASN A 59 1.84 -14.60 7.56
C ASN A 59 1.75 -13.20 6.93
N LEU A 60 2.70 -12.32 7.22
CA LEU A 60 2.81 -11.02 6.54
C LEU A 60 2.94 -11.22 5.02
N GLY A 61 3.78 -12.15 4.57
CA GLY A 61 3.93 -12.48 3.15
C GLY A 61 2.62 -12.89 2.48
N ASN A 62 1.83 -13.75 3.13
CA ASN A 62 0.51 -14.15 2.64
C ASN A 62 -0.43 -12.93 2.50
N ILE A 63 -0.43 -12.04 3.49
CA ILE A 63 -1.29 -10.86 3.50
C ILE A 63 -0.83 -9.84 2.44
N VAL A 64 0.47 -9.63 2.28
CA VAL A 64 1.05 -8.80 1.21
C VAL A 64 0.68 -9.36 -0.16
N SER A 65 0.75 -10.68 -0.35
CA SER A 65 0.35 -11.34 -1.59
C SER A 65 -1.12 -11.06 -1.94
N VAL A 66 -2.04 -11.21 -0.96
CA VAL A 66 -3.45 -10.89 -1.14
C VAL A 66 -3.65 -9.41 -1.49
N PHE A 67 -2.98 -8.50 -0.78
CA PHE A 67 -3.07 -7.06 -1.03
C PHE A 67 -2.60 -6.68 -2.43
N LEU A 68 -1.43 -7.17 -2.84
CA LEU A 68 -0.87 -6.89 -4.16
C LEU A 68 -1.73 -7.48 -5.27
N SER A 69 -2.24 -8.70 -5.10
CA SER A 69 -3.16 -9.34 -6.04
C SER A 69 -4.45 -8.52 -6.19
N HIS A 70 -5.00 -8.03 -5.08
CA HIS A 70 -6.17 -7.17 -5.09
C HIS A 70 -5.89 -5.84 -5.81
N CYS A 71 -4.74 -5.19 -5.56
CA CYS A 71 -4.35 -3.99 -6.31
C CYS A 71 -4.24 -4.25 -7.82
N LEU A 72 -3.74 -5.42 -8.22
CA LEU A 72 -3.61 -5.81 -9.63
C LEU A 72 -4.97 -5.99 -10.34
N GLU A 73 -6.05 -6.27 -9.62
CA GLU A 73 -7.41 -6.31 -10.18
C GLU A 73 -7.89 -4.91 -10.64
N TYR A 74 -7.43 -3.85 -9.95
CA TYR A 74 -7.80 -2.46 -10.28
C TYR A 74 -6.84 -1.78 -11.23
N GLY A 75 -5.62 -2.28 -11.36
CA GLY A 75 -4.66 -1.61 -12.22
C GLY A 75 -3.24 -2.13 -12.14
N LYS A 76 -2.29 -1.25 -12.41
CA LYS A 76 -0.88 -1.59 -12.43
C LYS A 76 -0.23 -1.30 -11.10
N VAL A 77 0.58 -2.24 -10.62
CA VAL A 77 1.39 -2.08 -9.41
C VAL A 77 2.86 -1.89 -9.78
N ILE A 78 3.49 -0.90 -9.17
CA ILE A 78 4.93 -0.64 -9.24
C ILE A 78 5.44 -0.53 -7.81
N ILE A 79 6.46 -1.29 -7.46
CA ILE A 79 7.25 -1.08 -6.24
C ILE A 79 8.23 0.04 -6.54
N LEU A 80 8.10 1.18 -5.83
CA LEU A 80 8.98 2.34 -5.95
C LEU A 80 9.77 2.51 -4.64
N THR A 81 11.03 2.07 -4.62
CA THR A 81 11.85 2.02 -3.41
C THR A 81 13.17 2.76 -3.53
N ASN A 82 13.70 3.21 -2.40
CA ASN A 82 15.08 3.71 -2.27
C ASN A 82 16.11 2.59 -2.00
N SER A 83 15.68 1.36 -1.85
CA SER A 83 16.54 0.18 -1.77
C SER A 83 16.91 -0.35 -3.15
N SER A 84 17.90 -1.24 -3.24
CA SER A 84 18.25 -1.89 -4.51
C SER A 84 17.16 -2.87 -4.94
N GLU A 85 17.05 -3.11 -6.24
CA GLU A 85 16.15 -4.14 -6.79
C GLU A 85 16.48 -5.52 -6.21
N ASN A 86 17.78 -5.81 -6.06
CA ASN A 86 18.22 -7.08 -5.46
C ASN A 86 17.76 -7.26 -4.01
N TRP A 87 17.69 -6.16 -3.22
CA TRP A 87 17.14 -6.19 -1.87
C TRP A 87 15.66 -6.59 -1.87
N VAL A 88 14.87 -5.99 -2.74
CA VAL A 88 13.44 -6.35 -2.87
C VAL A 88 13.29 -7.81 -3.25
N LYS A 89 14.05 -8.28 -4.24
CA LYS A 89 14.00 -9.68 -4.71
C LYS A 89 14.44 -10.67 -3.63
N SER A 90 15.58 -10.44 -2.98
CA SER A 90 16.07 -11.35 -1.94
C SER A 90 15.10 -11.42 -0.77
N THR A 91 14.60 -10.28 -0.28
CA THR A 91 13.67 -10.27 0.86
C THR A 91 12.29 -10.80 0.50
N SER A 92 11.85 -10.71 -0.75
CA SER A 92 10.61 -11.36 -1.20
C SER A 92 10.72 -12.89 -1.20
N VAL A 93 11.92 -13.45 -1.44
CA VAL A 93 12.21 -14.88 -1.33
C VAL A 93 12.36 -15.29 0.13
N ASP A 94 13.33 -14.66 0.81
CA ASP A 94 13.87 -15.16 2.09
C ASP A 94 12.87 -14.97 3.24
N TYR A 95 11.99 -13.98 3.15
CA TYR A 95 11.07 -13.63 4.23
C TYR A 95 9.60 -13.77 3.87
N LEU A 96 9.17 -13.26 2.72
CA LEU A 96 7.74 -13.16 2.41
C LEU A 96 7.19 -14.32 1.56
N GLY A 97 8.03 -15.04 0.82
CA GLY A 97 7.62 -16.15 -0.05
C GLY A 97 6.72 -15.72 -1.22
N ILE A 98 6.86 -14.48 -1.73
CA ILE A 98 5.99 -13.90 -2.78
C ILE A 98 6.71 -13.61 -4.09
N THR A 99 7.85 -14.22 -4.33
CA THR A 99 8.71 -13.97 -5.51
C THR A 99 7.98 -14.12 -6.82
N ASP A 100 7.23 -15.19 -6.97
CA ASP A 100 6.47 -15.48 -8.19
C ASP A 100 5.48 -14.37 -8.56
N LEU A 101 4.82 -13.79 -7.56
CA LEU A 101 3.91 -12.66 -7.76
C LEU A 101 4.68 -11.41 -8.21
N ILE A 102 5.80 -11.13 -7.54
CA ILE A 102 6.64 -9.97 -7.86
C ILE A 102 7.20 -10.09 -9.28
N ASP A 103 7.87 -11.19 -9.60
CA ASP A 103 8.58 -11.34 -10.88
C ASP A 103 7.65 -11.36 -12.09
N LYS A 104 6.44 -11.93 -11.94
CA LYS A 104 5.50 -12.07 -13.06
C LYS A 104 4.65 -10.83 -13.31
N ASN A 105 4.32 -10.06 -12.26
CA ASN A 105 3.23 -9.08 -12.34
C ASN A 105 3.62 -7.66 -11.91
N ILE A 106 4.74 -7.49 -11.19
CA ILE A 106 5.05 -6.24 -10.52
C ILE A 106 6.40 -5.70 -10.99
N LYS A 107 6.39 -4.46 -11.49
CA LYS A 107 7.63 -3.79 -11.84
C LYS A 107 8.28 -3.21 -10.58
N ILE A 108 9.56 -3.49 -10.36
CA ILE A 108 10.37 -2.83 -9.36
C ILE A 108 11.10 -1.65 -10.00
N ILE A 109 11.05 -0.49 -9.35
CA ILE A 109 11.84 0.70 -9.68
C ILE A 109 12.67 1.04 -8.45
N SER A 110 13.93 0.64 -8.49
CA SER A 110 14.94 1.03 -7.51
C SER A 110 15.48 2.41 -7.88
N THR A 111 15.18 3.42 -7.08
CA THR A 111 15.74 4.75 -7.28
C THR A 111 17.24 4.76 -7.00
N ARG A 112 17.72 3.91 -6.07
CA ARG A 112 19.13 3.72 -5.79
C ARG A 112 19.89 3.24 -7.02
N ASP A 113 19.40 2.17 -7.67
CA ASP A 113 20.11 1.59 -8.82
C ASP A 113 20.07 2.52 -10.03
N ASN A 114 18.99 3.32 -10.16
CA ASN A 114 18.82 4.28 -11.25
C ASN A 114 19.69 5.54 -11.10
N TYR A 115 19.90 6.03 -9.86
CA TYR A 115 20.43 7.38 -9.65
C TYR A 115 21.75 7.44 -8.87
N LEU A 116 22.10 6.41 -8.05
CA LEU A 116 23.32 6.43 -7.26
C LEU A 116 24.57 6.60 -8.13
N LYS A 117 24.70 5.81 -9.19
CA LYS A 117 25.85 5.86 -10.10
C LYS A 117 25.92 7.16 -10.92
N LYS A 118 24.80 7.87 -11.04
CA LYS A 118 24.73 9.17 -11.72
C LYS A 118 25.12 10.34 -10.81
N GLY A 119 25.48 10.07 -9.54
CA GLY A 119 25.85 11.10 -8.57
C GLY A 119 24.67 12.00 -8.13
N ILE A 120 23.43 11.58 -8.34
CA ILE A 120 22.26 12.34 -7.94
C ILE A 120 22.05 12.20 -6.43
N ASP A 121 21.82 13.34 -5.75
CA ASP A 121 21.54 13.34 -4.31
C ASP A 121 20.24 12.55 -4.01
N LYS A 122 20.32 11.67 -3.00
CA LYS A 122 19.23 10.78 -2.56
C LYS A 122 17.90 11.52 -2.30
N LYS A 123 17.95 12.78 -1.88
CA LYS A 123 16.76 13.58 -1.59
C LYS A 123 15.86 13.83 -2.81
N TYR A 124 16.40 13.72 -4.04
CA TYR A 124 15.67 13.93 -5.29
C TYR A 124 15.22 12.62 -5.96
N TRP A 125 15.70 11.46 -5.50
CA TRP A 125 15.50 10.19 -6.20
C TRP A 125 14.03 9.85 -6.45
N LYS A 126 13.19 9.91 -5.40
CA LYS A 126 11.76 9.57 -5.55
C LYS A 126 11.00 10.62 -6.36
N GLU A 127 11.38 11.90 -6.26
CA GLU A 127 10.76 12.95 -7.07
C GLU A 127 11.03 12.73 -8.56
N LEU A 128 12.27 12.49 -8.95
CA LEU A 128 12.65 12.21 -10.35
C LEU A 128 11.98 10.94 -10.87
N ALA A 129 12.00 9.86 -10.08
CA ALA A 129 11.34 8.62 -10.46
C ALA A 129 9.82 8.80 -10.64
N LEU A 130 9.18 9.57 -9.76
CA LEU A 130 7.76 9.87 -9.85
C LEU A 130 7.42 10.63 -11.13
N GLU A 131 8.22 11.63 -11.50
CA GLU A 131 8.06 12.39 -12.74
C GLU A 131 8.22 11.49 -13.98
N GLU A 132 9.26 10.64 -14.00
CA GLU A 132 9.48 9.69 -15.11
C GLU A 132 8.32 8.69 -15.25
N ILE A 133 7.83 8.14 -14.13
CA ILE A 133 6.70 7.21 -14.10
C ILE A 133 5.44 7.94 -14.60
N PHE A 134 5.16 9.12 -14.05
CA PHE A 134 3.97 9.88 -14.40
C PHE A 134 3.95 10.22 -15.90
N ASN A 135 5.02 10.74 -16.46
CA ASN A 135 5.12 11.05 -17.89
C ASN A 135 4.84 9.83 -18.77
N LYS A 136 5.18 8.63 -18.30
CA LYS A 136 4.92 7.38 -19.02
C LYS A 136 3.45 6.95 -18.95
N TYR A 137 2.76 7.24 -17.86
CA TYR A 137 1.43 6.67 -17.59
C TYR A 137 0.29 7.69 -17.59
N GLN A 138 0.52 9.00 -17.49
CA GLN A 138 -0.49 10.06 -17.30
C GLN A 138 -1.70 9.99 -18.23
N ASN A 139 -1.51 9.58 -19.50
CA ASN A 139 -2.59 9.46 -20.47
C ASN A 139 -3.35 8.12 -20.37
N LYS A 140 -2.95 7.21 -19.48
CA LYS A 140 -3.46 5.85 -19.36
C LYS A 140 -4.12 5.58 -18.01
N ILE A 141 -4.05 6.52 -17.08
CA ILE A 141 -4.54 6.36 -15.72
C ILE A 141 -5.48 7.50 -15.34
N GLU A 142 -6.46 7.20 -14.49
CA GLU A 142 -7.31 8.18 -13.83
C GLU A 142 -6.94 8.33 -12.36
N ASN A 143 -6.38 7.28 -11.75
CA ASN A 143 -6.02 7.26 -10.36
C ASN A 143 -4.54 6.90 -10.19
N LEU A 144 -3.85 7.65 -9.35
CA LEU A 144 -2.51 7.37 -8.85
C LEU A 144 -2.56 7.21 -7.34
N ILE A 145 -2.21 6.02 -6.84
CA ILE A 145 -2.22 5.72 -5.42
C ILE A 145 -0.80 5.48 -4.96
N CYS A 146 -0.32 6.29 -4.03
CA CYS A 146 1.04 6.25 -3.49
C CYS A 146 1.01 5.80 -2.03
N ALA A 147 1.66 4.68 -1.70
CA ALA A 147 1.76 4.14 -0.35
C ALA A 147 3.20 4.15 0.15
N ASN A 148 3.45 4.71 1.35
CA ASN A 148 4.79 4.87 1.91
C ASN A 148 4.77 5.09 3.42
N ASP A 149 5.85 4.69 4.13
CA ASP A 149 6.06 4.95 5.55
C ASP A 149 6.76 6.29 5.84
N SER A 150 7.42 6.87 4.84
CA SER A 150 8.25 8.07 4.97
C SER A 150 7.43 9.36 4.79
N GLU A 151 7.47 10.24 5.78
CA GLU A 151 6.84 11.57 5.69
C GLU A 151 7.44 12.42 4.56
N LYS A 152 8.75 12.28 4.32
CA LYS A 152 9.42 13.00 3.22
C LYS A 152 8.84 12.59 1.86
N ASP A 153 8.63 11.30 1.66
CA ASP A 153 8.13 10.76 0.40
C ASP A 153 6.64 11.13 0.22
N ILE A 154 5.85 11.08 1.29
CA ILE A 154 4.47 11.58 1.29
C ILE A 154 4.42 13.05 0.88
N ASN A 155 5.33 13.88 1.38
CA ASN A 155 5.39 15.29 1.01
C ASN A 155 5.80 15.51 -0.45
N ILE A 156 6.62 14.64 -1.04
CA ILE A 156 6.90 14.63 -2.49
C ILE A 156 5.60 14.36 -3.26
N PHE A 157 4.86 13.33 -2.88
CA PHE A 157 3.58 12.99 -3.51
C PHE A 157 2.54 14.12 -3.38
N LYS A 158 2.42 14.75 -2.19
CA LYS A 158 1.55 15.91 -1.98
C LYS A 158 1.89 17.09 -2.90
N LYS A 159 3.16 17.44 -3.00
CA LYS A 159 3.62 18.49 -3.94
C LYS A 159 3.31 18.15 -5.39
N PHE A 160 3.49 16.88 -5.75
CA PHE A 160 3.18 16.39 -7.08
C PHE A 160 1.69 16.51 -7.41
N MET A 161 0.80 16.19 -6.45
CA MET A 161 -0.65 16.37 -6.59
C MET A 161 -1.03 17.82 -6.92
N CYS A 162 -0.44 18.80 -6.24
CA CYS A 162 -0.74 20.20 -6.46
C CYS A 162 -0.43 20.65 -7.90
N LYS A 163 0.55 20.01 -8.55
CA LYS A 163 0.98 20.31 -9.93
C LYS A 163 0.12 19.61 -11.00
N ASN A 164 -0.54 18.49 -10.65
CA ASN A 164 -1.17 17.59 -11.63
C ASN A 164 -2.66 17.40 -11.34
N LYS A 165 -3.47 18.43 -11.64
CA LYS A 165 -4.92 18.47 -11.32
C LYS A 165 -5.82 17.55 -12.18
N GLY A 166 -5.28 16.92 -13.22
CA GLY A 166 -6.05 16.10 -14.17
C GLY A 166 -6.21 14.63 -13.78
N ILE A 167 -5.60 14.18 -12.66
CA ILE A 167 -5.61 12.80 -12.18
C ILE A 167 -5.92 12.78 -10.70
N ASN A 168 -6.72 11.83 -10.27
CA ASN A 168 -6.98 11.59 -8.85
C ASN A 168 -5.73 10.98 -8.20
N ILE A 169 -5.08 11.70 -7.31
CA ILE A 169 -3.89 11.22 -6.61
C ILE A 169 -4.22 11.03 -5.14
N SER A 170 -4.06 9.82 -4.65
CA SER A 170 -4.24 9.48 -3.23
C SER A 170 -2.91 9.04 -2.62
N THR A 171 -2.65 9.47 -1.39
CA THR A 171 -1.47 9.05 -0.65
C THR A 171 -1.87 8.29 0.62
N ILE A 172 -1.23 7.16 0.86
CA ILE A 172 -1.44 6.31 2.02
C ILE A 172 -0.17 6.33 2.86
N LYS A 173 -0.29 6.82 4.10
CA LYS A 173 0.82 6.92 5.04
C LYS A 173 0.81 5.75 6.02
N PHE A 174 1.81 4.89 5.91
CA PHE A 174 2.07 3.81 6.85
C PHE A 174 2.81 4.29 8.09
N LYS A 175 2.73 3.54 9.18
CA LYS A 175 3.53 3.77 10.38
C LYS A 175 5.02 3.58 10.05
N ARG A 176 5.83 4.51 10.52
CA ARG A 176 7.28 4.42 10.39
C ARG A 176 7.83 3.36 11.36
N LYS A 177 8.75 2.51 10.90
CA LYS A 177 9.37 1.43 11.69
C LYS A 177 8.31 0.57 12.40
N PRO A 178 7.36 -0.03 11.69
CA PRO A 178 6.32 -0.84 12.30
C PRO A 178 6.92 -2.13 12.86
N ASN A 179 6.31 -2.67 13.91
CA ASN A 179 6.49 -4.09 14.19
C ASN A 179 5.66 -4.93 13.20
N ILE A 180 5.90 -6.23 13.15
CA ILE A 180 5.25 -7.13 12.18
C ILE A 180 3.72 -7.08 12.30
N MET A 181 3.20 -7.11 13.53
CA MET A 181 1.75 -7.11 13.77
C MET A 181 1.09 -5.80 13.34
N THR A 182 1.74 -4.65 13.58
CA THR A 182 1.26 -3.36 13.11
C THR A 182 1.16 -3.35 11.59
N LEU A 183 2.20 -3.79 10.89
CA LEU A 183 2.21 -3.82 9.42
C LEU A 183 1.13 -4.77 8.86
N ILE A 184 0.95 -5.95 9.45
CA ILE A 184 -0.13 -6.88 9.13
C ILE A 184 -1.50 -6.20 9.24
N LYS A 185 -1.75 -5.48 10.34
CA LYS A 185 -3.03 -4.80 10.58
C LYS A 185 -3.27 -3.68 9.56
N GLU A 186 -2.25 -2.85 9.27
CA GLU A 186 -2.32 -1.79 8.28
C GLU A 186 -2.67 -2.34 6.88
N ILE A 187 -2.00 -3.42 6.45
CA ILE A 187 -2.25 -4.01 5.13
C ILE A 187 -3.64 -4.67 5.07
N LYS A 188 -4.06 -5.40 6.12
CA LYS A 188 -5.41 -5.98 6.20
C LYS A 188 -6.49 -4.91 6.07
N TYR A 189 -6.30 -3.78 6.75
CA TYR A 189 -7.23 -2.66 6.63
C TYR A 189 -7.31 -2.15 5.18
N LEU A 190 -6.18 -2.02 4.49
CA LEU A 190 -6.17 -1.59 3.09
C LEU A 190 -6.87 -2.60 2.17
N ILE A 191 -6.71 -3.90 2.39
CA ILE A 191 -7.42 -4.94 1.60
C ILE A 191 -8.94 -4.69 1.64
N THR A 192 -9.49 -4.34 2.80
CA THR A 192 -10.93 -4.11 2.97
C THR A 192 -11.42 -2.74 2.47
N HIS A 193 -10.53 -1.76 2.32
CA HIS A 193 -10.90 -0.37 2.01
C HIS A 193 -10.34 0.16 0.69
N ILE A 194 -9.59 -0.63 -0.06
CA ILE A 194 -8.94 -0.17 -1.30
C ILE A 194 -9.96 0.36 -2.32
N ASN A 195 -11.12 -0.25 -2.41
CA ASN A 195 -12.21 0.17 -3.30
C ASN A 195 -12.68 1.59 -2.97
N ILE A 196 -12.80 1.90 -1.68
CA ILE A 196 -13.19 3.23 -1.21
C ILE A 196 -12.11 4.24 -1.57
N ILE A 197 -10.83 3.86 -1.39
CA ILE A 197 -9.69 4.73 -1.70
C ILE A 197 -9.65 5.07 -3.19
N ILE A 198 -9.90 4.10 -4.07
CA ILE A 198 -9.94 4.29 -5.53
C ILE A 198 -11.15 5.12 -5.94
N GLY A 199 -12.31 4.91 -5.31
CA GLY A 199 -13.58 5.58 -5.67
C GLY A 199 -13.78 6.96 -5.08
N THR A 200 -12.92 7.42 -4.18
CA THR A 200 -13.05 8.71 -3.51
C THR A 200 -12.01 9.71 -3.99
N ASN A 201 -12.45 10.95 -4.27
CA ASN A 201 -11.56 12.09 -4.55
C ASN A 201 -10.83 12.59 -3.29
N LYS A 202 -10.65 11.75 -2.27
CA LYS A 202 -9.94 12.09 -1.04
C LYS A 202 -8.46 11.87 -1.25
N ASN A 203 -7.69 12.91 -1.05
CA ASN A 203 -6.29 12.97 -1.48
C ASN A 203 -5.27 12.47 -0.45
N TYR A 204 -5.69 12.08 0.78
CA TYR A 204 -4.76 11.64 1.82
C TYR A 204 -5.39 10.68 2.82
N TYR A 205 -4.69 9.60 3.13
CA TYR A 205 -5.09 8.59 4.12
C TYR A 205 -3.93 8.36 5.09
N LEU A 206 -4.17 8.63 6.37
CA LEU A 206 -3.24 8.32 7.44
C LEU A 206 -3.72 7.08 8.16
N LEU A 207 -2.91 6.02 8.15
CA LEU A 207 -3.17 4.84 8.94
C LEU A 207 -2.70 5.13 10.38
N LYS A 208 -3.62 5.46 11.27
CA LYS A 208 -3.35 5.69 12.70
C LYS A 208 -3.91 4.56 13.53
N GLU A 209 -3.07 4.04 14.40
CA GLU A 209 -3.50 3.17 15.49
C GLU A 209 -4.28 4.01 16.50
N THR A 210 -5.58 3.74 16.68
CA THR A 210 -6.35 4.33 17.76
C THR A 210 -6.07 3.55 19.05
N LYS A 211 -5.80 4.27 20.13
CA LYS A 211 -5.68 3.70 21.48
C LYS A 211 -7.08 3.42 22.03
N GLU A 212 -7.81 2.45 21.48
CA GLU A 212 -8.99 1.93 22.11
C GLU A 212 -8.67 0.65 22.88
N LYS A 213 -9.35 0.47 24.00
CA LYS A 213 -9.04 -0.51 25.07
C LYS A 213 -9.17 -1.98 24.71
N ASN A 214 -9.53 -2.34 23.48
CA ASN A 214 -9.63 -3.72 23.00
C ASN A 214 -8.64 -3.94 21.87
N GLU A 215 -7.75 -4.91 22.00
CA GLU A 215 -6.67 -5.25 21.07
C GLU A 215 -7.13 -5.61 19.65
N ASP A 216 -8.43 -5.78 19.40
CA ASP A 216 -9.00 -6.24 18.14
C ASP A 216 -9.63 -5.13 17.27
N ASP A 217 -9.89 -3.94 17.82
CA ASP A 217 -10.52 -2.84 17.07
C ASP A 217 -9.48 -1.77 16.66
N PHE A 218 -8.97 -1.91 15.44
CA PHE A 218 -8.22 -0.85 14.76
C PHE A 218 -9.20 0.08 14.05
N ASN A 219 -9.50 1.21 14.65
CA ASN A 219 -10.19 2.29 13.95
C ASN A 219 -9.18 3.19 13.24
N PHE A 220 -9.26 3.26 11.92
CA PHE A 220 -8.46 4.15 11.10
C PHE A 220 -9.24 5.43 10.81
N HIS A 221 -8.67 6.57 11.15
CA HIS A 221 -9.27 7.85 10.78
C HIS A 221 -8.81 8.28 9.39
N PHE A 222 -9.78 8.52 8.51
CA PHE A 222 -9.55 9.22 7.25
C PHE A 222 -9.45 10.72 7.54
N GLY A 223 -8.22 11.24 7.64
CA GLY A 223 -8.00 12.68 7.72
C GLY A 223 -8.11 13.31 6.32
N ASN A 224 -8.91 14.35 6.17
CA ASN A 224 -8.86 15.19 4.98
C ASN A 224 -7.55 15.99 4.98
N LEU A 225 -6.96 16.22 3.80
CA LEU A 225 -5.75 17.02 3.63
C LEU A 225 -5.90 18.43 4.26
N PHE A 226 -7.13 18.96 4.28
CA PHE A 226 -7.44 20.27 4.85
C PHE A 226 -7.33 20.31 6.37
N ASP A 227 -7.67 19.23 7.08
CA ASP A 227 -7.62 19.20 8.54
C ASP A 227 -6.17 19.18 9.08
N TYR A 228 -5.21 18.76 8.25
CA TYR A 228 -3.80 18.67 8.65
C TYR A 228 -2.97 19.93 8.33
N ILE A 229 -3.45 20.78 7.43
CA ILE A 229 -2.76 22.03 7.04
C ILE A 229 -3.11 23.19 8.00
N PHE A 230 -4.21 23.09 8.74
CA PHE A 230 -4.74 24.16 9.59
C PHE A 230 -4.86 23.78 11.08
N SER A 231 -4.30 22.64 11.51
CA SER A 231 -4.15 22.31 12.94
C SER A 231 -2.74 22.61 13.41
N ASP A 232 -2.47 23.86 13.70
CA ASP A 232 -1.46 24.34 14.64
C ASP A 232 -2.12 24.73 15.95
#